data_b5452e40c891b0b7b723fe9d384016e9
#
_entry.id   b5452e40c891b0b7b723fe9d384016e9
#
_cell.length_a   1.000
_cell.length_b   1.000
_cell.length_c   1.000
_cell.angle_alpha   90.00
_cell.angle_beta   90.00
_cell.angle_gamma   90.00
#
_symmetry.space_group_name_H-M   'P 1'
#
loop_
_entity.id
_entity.type
_entity.pdbx_description
1 polymer ?
#
loop_
_entity_poly.entity_id
_entity_poly.type
_entity_poly.pdbx_seq_one_letter_code
_entity_poly.pdbx_strand_id
1 'polypeptide(L)'
;MTPLSIAFLPLTDSAPLVVARAKGFAEAQGIDLSLVRTTSWATLRDRLVYGQVQAAHMLAPLAIAVNLGLSQHPAAISAPFKLNVNGNALVMATEFALALDPDPAKRVQDPEATAHDFANAIGLYKRKPVIGVVHRFSSHALMLRYWLGFAGVDPDRDVNLRVLPPSFMVEALRLGEIDGFIAGEPWNSVAVAEGLGEIVATGVNIWRRGVEKVLAMRTDWMEANAETVDRLLVAVSQAAAWCDDPANREELALLLERPEHVGQPAEWITTALSGRLVLRCSDAPVDVPDFLLFHREASGFPW
;
A
#
# COMPACT_ATOMS: atom_id res chain seq x y z
N MET A 1 -21.79 20.41 11.64
CA MET A 1 -20.62 19.80 10.98
C MET A 1 -20.99 19.47 9.54
N THR A 2 -20.05 19.62 8.61
CA THR A 2 -20.22 19.28 7.20
C THR A 2 -20.05 17.77 7.02
N PRO A 3 -21.06 17.02 6.54
CA PRO A 3 -20.90 15.58 6.29
C PRO A 3 -19.94 15.36 5.11
N LEU A 4 -19.00 14.41 5.28
CA LEU A 4 -18.03 14.04 4.27
C LEU A 4 -17.70 12.56 4.35
N SER A 5 -17.75 11.86 3.23
CA SER A 5 -17.42 10.44 3.17
C SER A 5 -16.15 10.19 2.35
N ILE A 6 -15.28 9.30 2.86
CA ILE A 6 -14.03 8.89 2.21
C ILE A 6 -14.04 7.38 2.04
N ALA A 7 -13.89 6.90 0.80
CA ALA A 7 -13.67 5.48 0.54
C ALA A 7 -12.23 5.09 0.82
N PHE A 8 -12.00 3.93 1.44
CA PHE A 8 -10.68 3.41 1.75
C PHE A 8 -10.60 1.89 1.64
N LEU A 9 -9.39 1.35 1.47
CA LEU A 9 -9.11 -0.07 1.62
C LEU A 9 -8.49 -0.36 2.99
N PRO A 10 -8.70 -1.58 3.53
CA PRO A 10 -8.18 -2.02 4.83
C PRO A 10 -6.67 -2.31 4.73
N LEU A 11 -5.87 -1.25 4.76
CA LEU A 11 -4.42 -1.26 4.69
C LEU A 11 -3.85 -0.35 5.80
N THR A 12 -2.65 -0.64 6.27
CA THR A 12 -1.98 0.17 7.30
C THR A 12 -1.82 1.62 6.84
N ASP A 13 -1.64 1.85 5.55
CA ASP A 13 -1.49 3.19 4.97
C ASP A 13 -2.78 4.03 4.92
N SER A 14 -3.92 3.47 5.31
CA SER A 14 -5.15 4.24 5.57
C SER A 14 -5.14 4.97 6.92
N ALA A 15 -4.12 4.76 7.74
CA ALA A 15 -3.99 5.29 9.10
C ALA A 15 -4.34 6.78 9.24
N PRO A 16 -3.85 7.72 8.40
CA PRO A 16 -4.18 9.14 8.57
C PRO A 16 -5.68 9.42 8.51
N LEU A 17 -6.43 8.69 7.69
CA LEU A 17 -7.88 8.85 7.58
C LEU A 17 -8.62 8.29 8.79
N VAL A 18 -8.19 7.11 9.25
CA VAL A 18 -8.73 6.47 10.46
C VAL A 18 -8.50 7.35 11.68
N VAL A 19 -7.28 7.87 11.84
CA VAL A 19 -6.88 8.74 12.95
C VAL A 19 -7.60 10.09 12.87
N ALA A 20 -7.74 10.70 11.68
CA ALA A 20 -8.46 11.95 11.51
C ALA A 20 -9.89 11.87 12.06
N ARG A 21 -10.55 10.73 11.87
CA ARG A 21 -11.87 10.44 12.43
C ARG A 21 -11.81 10.09 13.91
N ALA A 22 -11.02 9.09 14.28
CA ALA A 22 -11.06 8.47 15.61
C ALA A 22 -10.51 9.38 16.71
N LYS A 23 -9.55 10.26 16.40
CA LYS A 23 -8.95 11.22 17.35
C LYS A 23 -9.61 12.61 17.30
N GLY A 24 -10.69 12.77 16.54
CA GLY A 24 -11.45 14.01 16.48
C GLY A 24 -10.79 15.14 15.67
N PHE A 25 -9.72 14.90 14.92
CA PHE A 25 -9.09 15.94 14.09
C PHE A 25 -10.06 16.49 13.02
N ALA A 26 -10.88 15.62 12.41
CA ALA A 26 -11.89 16.05 11.47
C ALA A 26 -13.04 16.84 12.15
N GLU A 27 -13.48 16.36 13.31
CA GLU A 27 -14.51 17.03 14.13
C GLU A 27 -14.07 18.43 14.54
N ALA A 28 -12.81 18.60 14.99
CA ALA A 28 -12.22 19.90 15.34
C ALA A 28 -12.21 20.89 14.17
N GLN A 29 -12.23 20.40 12.92
CA GLN A 29 -12.36 21.19 11.70
C GLN A 29 -13.82 21.34 11.24
N GLY A 30 -14.80 20.95 12.05
CA GLY A 30 -16.22 21.04 11.73
C GLY A 30 -16.69 20.04 10.67
N ILE A 31 -15.97 18.93 10.47
CA ILE A 31 -16.27 17.87 9.50
C ILE A 31 -16.81 16.64 10.24
N ASP A 32 -17.99 16.16 9.82
CA ASP A 32 -18.51 14.84 10.20
C ASP A 32 -17.99 13.79 9.21
N LEU A 33 -16.86 13.17 9.56
CA LEU A 33 -16.13 12.28 8.68
C LEU A 33 -16.63 10.84 8.78
N SER A 34 -17.17 10.31 7.67
CA SER A 34 -17.53 8.90 7.49
C SER A 34 -16.49 8.17 6.63
N LEU A 35 -16.05 7.00 7.08
CA LEU A 35 -15.14 6.14 6.32
C LEU A 35 -15.91 4.97 5.71
N VAL A 36 -15.80 4.82 4.38
CA VAL A 36 -16.48 3.78 3.61
C VAL A 36 -15.47 2.72 3.20
N ARG A 37 -15.46 1.61 3.92
CA ARG A 37 -14.56 0.49 3.64
C ARG A 37 -14.91 -0.17 2.32
N THR A 38 -13.92 -0.40 1.46
CA THR A 38 -14.07 -1.08 0.16
C THR A 38 -13.10 -2.26 0.06
N THR A 39 -13.38 -3.19 -0.85
CA THR A 39 -12.59 -4.41 -1.00
C THR A 39 -11.61 -4.38 -2.17
N SER A 40 -11.82 -3.47 -3.14
CA SER A 40 -10.97 -3.39 -4.33
C SER A 40 -10.73 -1.95 -4.78
N TRP A 41 -9.60 -1.73 -5.44
CA TRP A 41 -9.26 -0.44 -6.04
C TRP A 41 -10.21 -0.02 -7.16
N ALA A 42 -10.77 -0.98 -7.90
CA ALA A 42 -11.77 -0.70 -8.91
C ALA A 42 -13.07 -0.16 -8.28
N THR A 43 -13.58 -0.81 -7.23
CA THR A 43 -14.77 -0.35 -6.51
C THR A 43 -14.53 1.03 -5.88
N LEU A 44 -13.35 1.26 -5.29
CA LEU A 44 -12.98 2.54 -4.69
C LEU A 44 -12.99 3.66 -5.75
N ARG A 45 -12.32 3.43 -6.89
CA ARG A 45 -12.32 4.35 -8.04
C ARG A 45 -13.75 4.67 -8.50
N ASP A 46 -14.57 3.65 -8.69
CA ASP A 46 -15.93 3.82 -9.21
C ASP A 46 -16.80 4.63 -8.22
N ARG A 47 -16.67 4.37 -6.91
CA ARG A 47 -17.37 5.18 -5.89
C ARG A 47 -16.99 6.65 -5.97
N LEU A 48 -15.70 6.97 -6.19
CA LEU A 48 -15.24 8.35 -6.35
C LEU A 48 -15.74 8.97 -7.65
N VAL A 49 -15.53 8.28 -8.77
CA VAL A 49 -15.89 8.80 -10.12
C VAL A 49 -17.39 9.05 -10.25
N TYR A 50 -18.22 8.17 -9.68
CA TYR A 50 -19.68 8.34 -9.67
C TYR A 50 -20.21 9.24 -8.55
N GLY A 51 -19.35 9.87 -7.75
CA GLY A 51 -19.75 10.80 -6.69
C GLY A 51 -20.48 10.14 -5.50
N GLN A 52 -20.30 8.82 -5.30
CA GLN A 52 -20.85 8.12 -4.14
C GLN A 52 -20.10 8.45 -2.84
N VAL A 53 -18.87 8.95 -2.97
CA VAL A 53 -18.04 9.50 -1.89
C VAL A 53 -17.39 10.79 -2.38
N GLN A 54 -17.04 11.67 -1.45
CA GLN A 54 -16.40 12.95 -1.75
C GLN A 54 -14.90 12.81 -1.98
N ALA A 55 -14.26 11.86 -1.28
CA ALA A 55 -12.83 11.62 -1.42
C ALA A 55 -12.51 10.12 -1.34
N ALA A 56 -11.28 9.76 -1.68
CA ALA A 56 -10.83 8.37 -1.67
C ALA A 56 -9.34 8.26 -1.32
N HIS A 57 -9.00 7.24 -0.53
CA HIS A 57 -7.67 6.71 -0.31
C HIS A 57 -7.23 5.97 -1.57
N MET A 58 -6.57 6.65 -2.51
CA MET A 58 -6.38 6.15 -3.87
C MET A 58 -4.90 5.89 -4.18
N LEU A 59 -4.64 4.87 -4.99
CA LEU A 59 -3.32 4.65 -5.59
C LEU A 59 -2.93 5.86 -6.45
N ALA A 60 -1.76 6.44 -6.23
CA ALA A 60 -1.31 7.62 -6.99
C ALA A 60 -1.29 7.37 -8.51
N PRO A 61 -0.74 6.25 -9.04
CA PRO A 61 -0.78 5.96 -10.47
C PRO A 61 -2.20 5.73 -11.02
N LEU A 62 -3.14 5.25 -10.18
CA LEU A 62 -4.54 5.07 -10.61
C LEU A 62 -5.24 6.42 -10.79
N ALA A 63 -4.99 7.41 -9.92
CA ALA A 63 -5.50 8.76 -10.08
C ALA A 63 -5.03 9.37 -11.41
N ILE A 64 -3.75 9.21 -11.75
CA ILE A 64 -3.18 9.63 -13.03
C ILE A 64 -3.85 8.90 -14.21
N ALA A 65 -4.02 7.58 -14.11
CA ALA A 65 -4.63 6.77 -15.15
C ALA A 65 -6.08 7.15 -15.44
N VAL A 66 -6.86 7.52 -14.40
CA VAL A 66 -8.23 8.04 -14.57
C VAL A 66 -8.22 9.34 -15.37
N ASN A 67 -7.35 10.29 -15.01
CA ASN A 67 -7.21 11.58 -15.73
C ASN A 67 -6.80 11.39 -17.18
N LEU A 68 -5.95 10.40 -17.48
CA LEU A 68 -5.50 10.10 -18.84
C LEU A 68 -6.52 9.28 -19.66
N GLY A 69 -7.69 8.96 -19.10
CA GLY A 69 -8.69 8.14 -19.78
C GLY A 69 -8.29 6.67 -19.96
N LEU A 70 -7.29 6.19 -19.22
CA LEU A 70 -6.82 4.79 -19.27
C LEU A 70 -7.68 3.85 -18.42
N SER A 71 -8.63 4.39 -17.66
CA SER A 71 -9.64 3.63 -16.91
C SER A 71 -10.95 3.61 -17.69
N GLN A 72 -11.89 2.71 -17.29
CA GLN A 72 -13.19 2.56 -17.98
C GLN A 72 -14.02 3.85 -17.96
N HIS A 73 -13.87 4.69 -16.94
CA HIS A 73 -14.63 5.90 -16.74
C HIS A 73 -13.68 7.06 -16.47
N PRO A 74 -13.35 7.85 -17.50
CA PRO A 74 -12.51 9.03 -17.33
C PRO A 74 -13.23 10.07 -16.46
N ALA A 75 -12.50 10.69 -15.56
CA ALA A 75 -12.97 11.78 -14.72
C ALA A 75 -11.77 12.68 -14.38
N ALA A 76 -12.01 13.97 -14.20
CA ALA A 76 -10.99 14.87 -13.66
C ALA A 76 -10.84 14.60 -12.15
N ILE A 77 -9.69 14.08 -11.75
CA ILE A 77 -9.34 13.74 -10.37
C ILE A 77 -8.17 14.62 -9.93
N SER A 78 -8.36 15.31 -8.81
CA SER A 78 -7.31 16.03 -8.10
C SER A 78 -6.85 15.22 -6.90
N ALA A 79 -5.56 15.33 -6.58
CA ALA A 79 -4.94 14.64 -5.45
C ALA A 79 -4.16 15.64 -4.58
N PRO A 80 -4.86 16.44 -3.75
CA PRO A 80 -4.25 17.56 -3.03
C PRO A 80 -3.34 17.12 -1.87
N PHE A 81 -3.32 15.83 -1.49
CA PHE A 81 -2.53 15.36 -0.35
C PHE A 81 -1.94 13.98 -0.60
N LYS A 82 -0.67 13.78 -0.26
CA LYS A 82 -0.01 12.47 -0.20
C LYS A 82 -0.29 11.85 1.16
N LEU A 83 -0.99 10.72 1.20
CA LEU A 83 -1.33 10.04 2.44
C LEU A 83 -0.16 9.27 3.02
N ASN A 84 0.64 8.64 2.15
CA ASN A 84 1.87 7.97 2.57
C ASN A 84 2.90 7.86 1.44
N VAL A 85 4.12 7.54 1.86
CA VAL A 85 5.25 7.17 1.03
C VAL A 85 5.71 5.78 1.45
N ASN A 86 6.08 4.93 0.49
CA ASN A 86 6.52 3.55 0.69
C ASN A 86 5.44 2.64 1.34
N GLY A 87 5.83 1.62 2.12
CA GLY A 87 4.91 0.70 2.79
C GLY A 87 4.55 -0.54 1.97
N ASN A 88 5.28 -0.81 0.89
CA ASN A 88 5.11 -1.99 0.04
C ASN A 88 6.25 -2.97 0.19
N ALA A 89 5.95 -4.26 0.08
CA ALA A 89 6.96 -5.29 -0.03
C ALA A 89 6.55 -6.35 -1.07
N LEU A 90 7.55 -7.02 -1.63
CA LEU A 90 7.40 -8.19 -2.47
C LEU A 90 7.58 -9.44 -1.60
N VAL A 91 6.54 -10.25 -1.54
CA VAL A 91 6.55 -11.56 -0.89
C VAL A 91 6.63 -12.63 -1.96
N MET A 92 7.51 -13.61 -1.79
CA MET A 92 7.54 -14.84 -2.57
C MET A 92 7.18 -16.03 -1.70
N ALA A 93 6.48 -17.01 -2.26
CA ALA A 93 6.20 -18.28 -1.57
C ALA A 93 7.52 -18.88 -1.05
N THR A 94 7.46 -19.53 0.12
CA THR A 94 8.65 -20.06 0.81
C THR A 94 9.46 -20.97 -0.12
N GLU A 95 8.81 -21.82 -0.91
CA GLU A 95 9.50 -22.70 -1.89
C GLU A 95 10.31 -21.91 -2.92
N PHE A 96 9.76 -20.77 -3.39
CA PHE A 96 10.44 -19.92 -4.36
C PHE A 96 11.60 -19.16 -3.69
N ALA A 97 11.41 -18.69 -2.47
CA ALA A 97 12.42 -17.97 -1.71
C ALA A 97 13.67 -18.81 -1.40
N LEU A 98 13.54 -20.15 -1.34
CA LEU A 98 14.67 -21.08 -1.17
C LEU A 98 15.68 -21.05 -2.34
N ALA A 99 15.28 -20.57 -3.51
CA ALA A 99 16.16 -20.43 -4.67
C ALA A 99 16.92 -19.09 -4.70
N LEU A 100 16.67 -18.19 -3.73
CA LEU A 100 17.32 -16.89 -3.58
C LEU A 100 18.45 -16.97 -2.54
N ASP A 101 19.19 -15.87 -2.34
CA ASP A 101 20.19 -15.79 -1.26
C ASP A 101 19.58 -16.26 0.08
N PRO A 102 20.22 -17.15 0.82
CA PRO A 102 19.67 -17.71 2.05
C PRO A 102 19.48 -16.70 3.20
N ASP A 103 20.14 -15.54 3.13
CA ASP A 103 20.01 -14.46 4.11
C ASP A 103 18.90 -13.47 3.70
N PRO A 104 17.73 -13.45 4.39
CA PRO A 104 16.65 -12.54 4.04
C PRO A 104 17.03 -11.06 4.16
N ALA A 105 17.87 -10.69 5.13
CA ALA A 105 18.30 -9.31 5.33
C ALA A 105 19.14 -8.82 4.14
N LYS A 106 20.03 -9.67 3.64
CA LYS A 106 20.85 -9.37 2.47
C LYS A 106 20.02 -9.19 1.21
N ARG A 107 19.00 -10.05 1.01
CA ARG A 107 18.06 -9.91 -0.12
C ARG A 107 17.39 -8.54 -0.15
N VAL A 108 16.89 -8.09 1.00
CA VAL A 108 16.21 -6.79 1.11
C VAL A 108 17.19 -5.63 0.93
N GLN A 109 18.42 -5.74 1.42
CA GLN A 109 19.45 -4.70 1.29
C GLN A 109 19.98 -4.53 -0.14
N ASP A 110 20.01 -5.62 -0.92
CA ASP A 110 20.45 -5.63 -2.31
C ASP A 110 19.35 -6.15 -3.24
N PRO A 111 18.35 -5.32 -3.57
CA PRO A 111 17.23 -5.71 -4.41
C PRO A 111 17.65 -6.03 -5.85
N GLU A 112 18.76 -5.51 -6.35
CA GLU A 112 19.30 -5.81 -7.68
C GLU A 112 19.88 -7.23 -7.73
N ALA A 113 20.74 -7.61 -6.78
CA ALA A 113 21.24 -8.98 -6.67
C ALA A 113 20.08 -9.98 -6.51
N THR A 114 19.09 -9.64 -5.68
CA THR A 114 17.90 -10.49 -5.49
C THR A 114 17.07 -10.64 -6.76
N ALA A 115 16.99 -9.62 -7.62
CA ALA A 115 16.33 -9.72 -8.92
C ALA A 115 17.10 -10.68 -9.86
N HIS A 116 18.44 -10.67 -9.83
CA HIS A 116 19.24 -11.64 -10.60
C HIS A 116 19.05 -13.07 -10.08
N ASP A 117 19.02 -13.29 -8.77
CA ASP A 117 18.70 -14.60 -8.19
C ASP A 117 17.30 -15.06 -8.63
N PHE A 118 16.32 -14.16 -8.63
CA PHE A 118 14.98 -14.45 -9.11
C PHE A 118 14.96 -14.85 -10.60
N ALA A 119 15.71 -14.14 -11.45
CA ALA A 119 15.83 -14.49 -12.87
C ALA A 119 16.43 -15.88 -13.08
N ASN A 120 17.46 -16.23 -12.28
CA ASN A 120 18.04 -17.57 -12.29
C ASN A 120 17.03 -18.62 -11.84
N ALA A 121 16.27 -18.32 -10.77
CA ALA A 121 15.22 -19.22 -10.26
C ALA A 121 14.13 -19.48 -11.29
N ILE A 122 13.67 -18.47 -12.04
CA ILE A 122 12.69 -18.65 -13.12
C ILE A 122 13.14 -19.73 -14.11
N GLY A 123 14.43 -19.75 -14.46
CA GLY A 123 15.00 -20.75 -15.37
C GLY A 123 14.88 -22.20 -14.87
N LEU A 124 14.72 -22.40 -13.56
CA LEU A 124 14.55 -23.73 -12.95
C LEU A 124 13.08 -24.21 -12.97
N TYR A 125 12.13 -23.29 -13.10
CA TYR A 125 10.71 -23.61 -13.12
C TYR A 125 10.24 -24.00 -14.52
N LYS A 126 9.38 -25.02 -14.59
CA LYS A 126 8.79 -25.47 -15.87
C LYS A 126 7.63 -24.58 -16.34
N ARG A 127 7.22 -23.62 -15.55
CA ARG A 127 6.14 -22.66 -15.82
C ARG A 127 6.55 -21.26 -15.42
N LYS A 128 5.90 -20.25 -16.02
CA LYS A 128 6.10 -18.86 -15.61
C LYS A 128 5.54 -18.64 -14.21
N PRO A 129 6.29 -17.99 -13.30
CA PRO A 129 5.77 -17.60 -11.99
C PRO A 129 4.54 -16.70 -12.13
N VAL A 130 3.57 -16.87 -11.26
CA VAL A 130 2.38 -16.03 -11.15
C VAL A 130 2.55 -15.06 -10.00
N ILE A 131 2.62 -13.76 -10.29
CA ILE A 131 2.82 -12.71 -9.28
C ILE A 131 1.56 -11.86 -9.13
N GLY A 132 1.04 -11.80 -7.91
CA GLY A 132 -0.11 -10.97 -7.56
C GLY A 132 0.27 -9.49 -7.53
N VAL A 133 -0.55 -8.65 -8.16
CA VAL A 133 -0.48 -7.19 -8.06
C VAL A 133 -1.86 -6.64 -7.73
N VAL A 134 -1.93 -5.55 -6.97
CA VAL A 134 -3.22 -5.05 -6.46
C VAL A 134 -4.05 -4.31 -7.52
N HIS A 135 -3.42 -3.77 -8.56
CA HIS A 135 -4.04 -3.11 -9.70
C HIS A 135 -3.00 -2.88 -10.80
N ARG A 136 -3.42 -2.90 -12.08
CA ARG A 136 -2.50 -2.64 -13.21
C ARG A 136 -1.87 -1.23 -13.16
N PHE A 137 -2.61 -0.25 -12.67
CA PHE A 137 -2.13 1.12 -12.43
C PHE A 137 -1.86 1.32 -10.93
N SER A 138 -0.85 0.65 -10.41
CA SER A 138 -0.39 0.77 -9.02
C SER A 138 1.12 0.96 -8.98
N SER A 139 1.61 1.66 -7.99
CA SER A 139 3.05 1.70 -7.68
C SER A 139 3.61 0.30 -7.47
N HIS A 140 2.84 -0.61 -6.88
CA HIS A 140 3.19 -2.03 -6.74
C HIS A 140 3.54 -2.67 -8.09
N ALA A 141 2.67 -2.55 -9.11
CA ALA A 141 2.93 -3.10 -10.43
C ALA A 141 4.12 -2.42 -11.12
N LEU A 142 4.29 -1.10 -10.92
CA LEU A 142 5.42 -0.36 -11.49
C LEU A 142 6.74 -0.72 -10.80
N MET A 143 6.76 -0.85 -9.47
CA MET A 143 7.93 -1.29 -8.71
C MET A 143 8.36 -2.70 -9.09
N LEU A 144 7.39 -3.63 -9.22
CA LEU A 144 7.67 -4.99 -9.64
C LEU A 144 8.31 -5.01 -11.04
N ARG A 145 7.75 -4.26 -11.99
CA ARG A 145 8.30 -4.14 -13.36
C ARG A 145 9.72 -3.56 -13.35
N TYR A 146 9.95 -2.54 -12.53
CA TYR A 146 11.26 -1.92 -12.38
C TYR A 146 12.27 -2.90 -11.76
N TRP A 147 11.87 -3.61 -10.70
CA TRP A 147 12.70 -4.60 -10.03
C TRP A 147 13.07 -5.78 -10.96
N LEU A 148 12.10 -6.32 -11.71
CA LEU A 148 12.35 -7.36 -12.71
C LEU A 148 13.32 -6.88 -13.80
N GLY A 149 13.25 -5.60 -14.15
CA GLY A 149 14.14 -4.96 -15.12
C GLY A 149 15.62 -4.95 -14.73
N PHE A 150 15.97 -4.98 -13.44
CA PHE A 150 17.38 -5.10 -12.99
C PHE A 150 18.06 -6.35 -13.58
N ALA A 151 17.32 -7.45 -13.66
CA ALA A 151 17.82 -8.72 -14.18
C ALA A 151 17.40 -9.03 -15.64
N GLY A 152 16.84 -8.05 -16.35
CA GLY A 152 16.40 -8.23 -17.73
C GLY A 152 15.17 -9.14 -17.89
N VAL A 153 14.42 -9.39 -16.81
CA VAL A 153 13.16 -10.17 -16.85
C VAL A 153 12.05 -9.30 -17.42
N ASP A 154 11.43 -9.75 -18.51
CA ASP A 154 10.28 -9.07 -19.12
C ASP A 154 8.99 -9.43 -18.36
N PRO A 155 8.35 -8.46 -17.68
CA PRO A 155 7.17 -8.72 -16.86
C PRO A 155 5.95 -9.18 -17.67
N ASP A 156 5.91 -8.95 -18.98
CA ASP A 156 4.79 -9.35 -19.83
C ASP A 156 5.05 -10.68 -20.54
N ARG A 157 6.31 -11.13 -20.58
CA ARG A 157 6.72 -12.36 -21.25
C ARG A 157 7.14 -13.46 -20.27
N ASP A 158 7.92 -13.12 -19.24
CA ASP A 158 8.63 -14.11 -18.41
C ASP A 158 7.90 -14.45 -17.12
N VAL A 159 6.93 -13.63 -16.69
CA VAL A 159 6.05 -13.87 -15.55
C VAL A 159 4.58 -13.69 -15.94
N ASN A 160 3.67 -14.16 -15.10
CA ASN A 160 2.24 -13.93 -15.23
C ASN A 160 1.78 -12.97 -14.12
N LEU A 161 1.37 -11.75 -14.48
CA LEU A 161 0.83 -10.80 -13.51
C LEU A 161 -0.68 -11.06 -13.32
N ARG A 162 -1.09 -11.30 -12.06
CA ARG A 162 -2.50 -11.49 -11.69
C ARG A 162 -2.96 -10.32 -10.81
N VAL A 163 -4.05 -9.66 -11.21
CA VAL A 163 -4.65 -8.58 -10.40
C VAL A 163 -5.58 -9.20 -9.37
N LEU A 164 -5.29 -8.95 -8.08
CA LEU A 164 -6.09 -9.41 -6.94
C LEU A 164 -6.26 -8.27 -5.92
N PRO A 165 -7.40 -8.18 -5.22
CA PRO A 165 -7.51 -7.29 -4.07
C PRO A 165 -6.47 -7.64 -2.98
N PRO A 166 -5.92 -6.65 -2.24
CA PRO A 166 -4.88 -6.91 -1.24
C PRO A 166 -5.26 -7.99 -0.22
N SER A 167 -6.50 -7.98 0.27
CA SER A 167 -6.99 -8.94 1.27
C SER A 167 -7.13 -10.39 0.77
N PHE A 168 -7.02 -10.64 -0.53
CA PHE A 168 -7.06 -11.98 -1.12
C PHE A 168 -5.69 -12.54 -1.46
N MET A 169 -4.62 -11.74 -1.34
CA MET A 169 -3.26 -12.15 -1.71
C MET A 169 -2.75 -13.32 -0.89
N VAL A 170 -2.97 -13.26 0.44
CA VAL A 170 -2.51 -14.31 1.37
C VAL A 170 -3.19 -15.64 1.10
N GLU A 171 -4.51 -15.62 0.87
CA GLU A 171 -5.25 -16.83 0.54
C GLU A 171 -4.87 -17.40 -0.83
N ALA A 172 -4.69 -16.55 -1.84
CA ALA A 172 -4.23 -16.98 -3.15
C ALA A 172 -2.82 -17.61 -3.10
N LEU A 173 -1.93 -17.07 -2.23
CA LEU A 173 -0.61 -17.65 -1.98
C LEU A 173 -0.73 -19.02 -1.30
N ARG A 174 -1.60 -19.15 -0.26
CA ARG A 174 -1.87 -20.40 0.46
C ARG A 174 -2.40 -21.50 -0.47
N LEU A 175 -3.26 -21.14 -1.40
CA LEU A 175 -3.84 -22.07 -2.38
C LEU A 175 -2.90 -22.38 -3.56
N GLY A 176 -1.72 -21.77 -3.63
CA GLY A 176 -0.78 -21.94 -4.75
C GLY A 176 -1.30 -21.35 -6.07
N GLU A 177 -2.27 -20.43 -6.01
CA GLU A 177 -2.78 -19.74 -7.19
C GLU A 177 -1.82 -18.63 -7.68
N ILE A 178 -0.95 -18.15 -6.78
CA ILE A 178 0.14 -17.22 -7.06
C ILE A 178 1.42 -17.74 -6.38
N ASP A 179 2.58 -17.41 -6.94
CA ASP A 179 3.90 -17.77 -6.41
C ASP A 179 4.49 -16.64 -5.56
N GLY A 180 3.88 -15.49 -5.59
CA GLY A 180 4.26 -14.31 -4.82
C GLY A 180 3.34 -13.15 -5.10
N PHE A 181 3.50 -12.06 -4.37
CA PHE A 181 2.74 -10.84 -4.60
C PHE A 181 3.50 -9.60 -4.10
N ILE A 182 3.15 -8.45 -4.64
CA ILE A 182 3.57 -7.15 -4.12
C ILE A 182 2.33 -6.36 -3.67
N ALA A 183 2.31 -5.97 -2.39
CA ALA A 183 1.18 -5.28 -1.79
C ALA A 183 1.62 -4.32 -0.68
N GLY A 184 0.69 -3.46 -0.23
CA GLY A 184 0.84 -2.68 0.99
C GLY A 184 0.56 -3.51 2.24
N GLU A 185 1.08 -3.05 3.37
CA GLU A 185 0.87 -3.69 4.68
C GLU A 185 -0.60 -3.58 5.16
N PRO A 186 -1.04 -4.57 5.97
CA PRO A 186 -0.25 -5.59 6.66
C PRO A 186 -0.12 -6.92 5.91
N TRP A 187 -0.56 -7.05 4.66
CA TRP A 187 -0.72 -8.33 3.98
C TRP A 187 0.61 -9.08 3.75
N ASN A 188 1.72 -8.34 3.62
CA ASN A 188 3.06 -8.94 3.55
C ASN A 188 3.43 -9.58 4.89
N SER A 189 3.26 -8.83 5.98
CA SER A 189 3.52 -9.30 7.35
C SER A 189 2.62 -10.49 7.71
N VAL A 190 1.35 -10.50 7.27
CA VAL A 190 0.43 -11.64 7.45
C VAL A 190 0.95 -12.89 6.75
N ALA A 191 1.36 -12.79 5.49
CA ALA A 191 1.87 -13.93 4.74
C ALA A 191 3.13 -14.54 5.38
N VAL A 192 4.01 -13.69 5.90
CA VAL A 192 5.23 -14.13 6.62
C VAL A 192 4.87 -14.78 7.95
N ALA A 193 4.00 -14.17 8.75
CA ALA A 193 3.59 -14.68 10.05
C ALA A 193 2.93 -16.07 9.95
N GLU A 194 2.18 -16.30 8.86
CA GLU A 194 1.56 -17.60 8.58
C GLU A 194 2.53 -18.62 7.93
N GLY A 195 3.80 -18.25 7.70
CA GLY A 195 4.81 -19.12 7.11
C GLY A 195 4.57 -19.46 5.63
N LEU A 196 3.74 -18.68 4.93
CA LEU A 196 3.39 -18.91 3.53
C LEU A 196 4.41 -18.35 2.55
N GLY A 197 5.17 -17.35 2.97
CA GLY A 197 6.15 -16.69 2.12
C GLY A 197 7.16 -15.88 2.92
N GLU A 198 8.11 -15.31 2.19
CA GLU A 198 9.17 -14.47 2.72
C GLU A 198 9.19 -13.12 1.99
N ILE A 199 9.46 -12.03 2.72
CA ILE A 199 9.72 -10.73 2.11
C ILE A 199 11.09 -10.79 1.45
N VAL A 200 11.13 -10.58 0.14
CA VAL A 200 12.37 -10.66 -0.66
C VAL A 200 12.86 -9.31 -1.15
N ALA A 201 11.98 -8.32 -1.22
CA ALA A 201 12.35 -6.93 -1.52
C ALA A 201 11.32 -5.97 -0.91
N THR A 202 11.73 -4.73 -0.65
CA THR A 202 10.83 -3.68 -0.15
C THR A 202 10.79 -2.48 -1.09
N GLY A 203 9.69 -1.76 -1.10
CA GLY A 203 9.53 -0.58 -1.94
C GLY A 203 10.58 0.48 -1.67
N VAL A 204 10.99 0.67 -0.40
CA VAL A 204 12.01 1.64 -0.01
C VAL A 204 13.39 1.30 -0.56
N ASN A 205 13.73 0.02 -0.67
CA ASN A 205 15.00 -0.43 -1.23
C ASN A 205 15.00 -0.42 -2.76
N ILE A 206 13.83 -0.58 -3.40
CA ILE A 206 13.69 -0.51 -4.87
C ILE A 206 13.70 0.96 -5.35
N TRP A 207 12.91 1.84 -4.73
CA TRP A 207 12.70 3.23 -5.18
C TRP A 207 13.06 4.31 -4.17
N ARG A 208 13.56 3.95 -3.00
CA ARG A 208 13.90 4.83 -1.88
C ARG A 208 12.71 5.67 -1.38
N ARG A 209 12.01 6.41 -2.23
CA ARG A 209 10.86 7.26 -1.93
C ARG A 209 9.82 7.11 -3.03
N GLY A 210 8.79 6.31 -2.77
CA GLY A 210 7.67 6.10 -3.68
C GLY A 210 6.39 6.67 -3.10
N VAL A 211 5.75 7.65 -3.78
CA VAL A 211 4.39 8.08 -3.41
C VAL A 211 3.45 6.92 -3.65
N GLU A 212 2.75 6.48 -2.60
CA GLU A 212 1.92 5.29 -2.68
C GLU A 212 0.44 5.65 -2.73
N LYS A 213 -0.08 6.26 -1.69
CA LYS A 213 -1.50 6.66 -1.64
C LYS A 213 -1.64 8.17 -1.60
N VAL A 214 -2.72 8.63 -2.22
CA VAL A 214 -3.13 10.02 -2.23
C VAL A 214 -4.57 10.15 -1.75
N LEU A 215 -4.91 11.29 -1.17
CA LEU A 215 -6.28 11.68 -0.95
C LEU A 215 -6.79 12.26 -2.27
N ALA A 216 -7.57 11.46 -3.00
CA ALA A 216 -8.10 11.83 -4.30
C ALA A 216 -9.53 12.34 -4.18
N MET A 217 -9.89 13.32 -5.01
CA MET A 217 -11.22 13.92 -5.10
C MET A 217 -11.55 14.20 -6.57
N ARG A 218 -12.84 14.26 -6.90
CA ARG A 218 -13.23 14.83 -8.19
C ARG A 218 -12.88 16.31 -8.22
N THR A 219 -12.28 16.78 -9.30
CA THR A 219 -11.82 18.16 -9.43
C THR A 219 -12.97 19.15 -9.30
N ASP A 220 -14.11 18.88 -9.95
CA ASP A 220 -15.31 19.72 -9.89
C ASP A 220 -15.87 19.86 -8.45
N TRP A 221 -15.86 18.76 -7.70
CA TRP A 221 -16.30 18.79 -6.31
C TRP A 221 -15.32 19.55 -5.42
N MET A 222 -14.00 19.33 -5.61
CA MET A 222 -12.95 20.00 -4.85
C MET A 222 -13.03 21.53 -5.03
N GLU A 223 -13.18 22.00 -6.28
CA GLU A 223 -13.30 23.43 -6.60
C GLU A 223 -14.57 24.06 -6.01
N ALA A 224 -15.69 23.35 -6.08
CA ALA A 224 -16.96 23.81 -5.51
C ALA A 224 -16.99 23.81 -3.98
N ASN A 225 -16.07 23.10 -3.30
CA ASN A 225 -16.04 22.93 -1.86
C ASN A 225 -14.67 23.29 -1.24
N ALA A 226 -13.95 24.27 -1.82
CA ALA A 226 -12.56 24.58 -1.47
C ALA A 226 -12.34 24.78 0.04
N GLU A 227 -13.21 25.54 0.74
CA GLU A 227 -13.10 25.75 2.20
C GLU A 227 -13.21 24.44 3.00
N THR A 228 -14.09 23.51 2.58
CA THR A 228 -14.21 22.19 3.24
C THR A 228 -12.99 21.33 2.97
N VAL A 229 -12.44 21.41 1.77
CA VAL A 229 -11.19 20.72 1.41
C VAL A 229 -10.03 21.21 2.24
N ASP A 230 -9.84 22.54 2.38
CA ASP A 230 -8.77 23.11 3.20
C ASP A 230 -8.84 22.61 4.64
N ARG A 231 -10.03 22.60 5.24
CA ARG A 231 -10.26 22.07 6.58
C ARG A 231 -9.96 20.58 6.69
N LEU A 232 -10.33 19.79 5.68
CA LEU A 232 -10.01 18.37 5.62
C LEU A 232 -8.50 18.13 5.52
N LEU A 233 -7.80 18.91 4.69
CA LEU A 233 -6.33 18.81 4.55
C LEU A 233 -5.61 19.12 5.87
N VAL A 234 -6.08 20.10 6.64
CA VAL A 234 -5.56 20.38 7.99
C VAL A 234 -5.77 19.17 8.90
N ALA A 235 -6.98 18.60 8.95
CA ALA A 235 -7.29 17.44 9.78
C ALA A 235 -6.44 16.21 9.43
N VAL A 236 -6.30 15.91 8.13
CA VAL A 236 -5.52 14.76 7.67
C VAL A 236 -4.02 14.97 7.89
N SER A 237 -3.50 16.20 7.73
CA SER A 237 -2.11 16.54 8.02
C SER A 237 -1.76 16.36 9.51
N GLN A 238 -2.63 16.81 10.40
CA GLN A 238 -2.48 16.59 11.85
C GLN A 238 -2.52 15.10 12.20
N ALA A 239 -3.44 14.37 11.60
CA ALA A 239 -3.54 12.92 11.78
C ALA A 239 -2.29 12.18 11.25
N ALA A 240 -1.76 12.58 10.10
CA ALA A 240 -0.53 12.00 9.54
C ALA A 240 0.68 12.26 10.46
N ALA A 241 0.80 13.46 11.01
CA ALA A 241 1.84 13.79 11.99
C ALA A 241 1.72 12.93 13.26
N TRP A 242 0.49 12.73 13.74
CA TRP A 242 0.21 11.87 14.88
C TRP A 242 0.58 10.40 14.59
N CYS A 243 0.34 9.91 13.39
CA CYS A 243 0.70 8.55 12.97
C CYS A 243 2.22 8.30 12.93
N ASP A 244 3.02 9.31 12.60
CA ASP A 244 4.47 9.20 12.52
C ASP A 244 5.18 9.34 13.89
N ASP A 245 4.46 9.78 14.93
CA ASP A 245 5.02 9.86 16.27
C ASP A 245 5.21 8.46 16.87
N PRO A 246 6.46 8.06 17.20
CA PRO A 246 6.74 6.75 17.80
C PRO A 246 5.96 6.48 19.10
N ALA A 247 5.60 7.53 19.86
CA ALA A 247 4.84 7.39 21.09
C ALA A 247 3.41 6.91 20.87
N ASN A 248 2.88 7.08 19.68
CA ASN A 248 1.50 6.70 19.33
C ASN A 248 1.39 5.34 18.63
N ARG A 249 2.50 4.64 18.33
CA ARG A 249 2.50 3.41 17.52
C ARG A 249 1.62 2.31 18.08
N GLU A 250 1.69 2.08 19.38
CA GLU A 250 0.89 1.03 20.03
C GLU A 250 -0.61 1.36 19.93
N GLU A 251 -0.99 2.57 20.26
CA GLU A 251 -2.39 3.02 20.14
C GLU A 251 -2.86 2.98 18.69
N LEU A 252 -2.01 3.37 17.73
CA LEU A 252 -2.34 3.32 16.31
C LEU A 252 -2.55 1.87 15.84
N ALA A 253 -1.69 0.94 16.23
CA ALA A 253 -1.82 -0.46 15.87
C ALA A 253 -3.13 -1.06 16.41
N LEU A 254 -3.47 -0.81 17.68
CA LEU A 254 -4.73 -1.24 18.29
C LEU A 254 -5.96 -0.58 17.63
N LEU A 255 -5.84 0.67 17.22
CA LEU A 255 -6.92 1.34 16.49
C LEU A 255 -7.15 0.69 15.12
N LEU A 256 -6.09 0.39 14.39
CA LEU A 256 -6.16 -0.24 13.07
C LEU A 256 -6.58 -1.71 13.13
N GLU A 257 -6.32 -2.42 14.23
CA GLU A 257 -6.75 -3.81 14.43
C GLU A 257 -8.27 -3.98 14.38
N ARG A 258 -9.03 -2.94 14.67
CA ARG A 258 -10.50 -3.01 14.70
C ARG A 258 -11.06 -3.48 13.35
N PRO A 259 -12.09 -4.36 13.34
CA PRO A 259 -12.65 -4.94 12.12
C PRO A 259 -13.18 -3.90 11.11
N GLU A 260 -13.65 -2.76 11.59
CA GLU A 260 -14.11 -1.66 10.75
C GLU A 260 -12.97 -0.89 10.05
N HIS A 261 -11.73 -1.07 10.48
CA HIS A 261 -10.54 -0.45 9.91
C HIS A 261 -9.74 -1.46 9.06
N VAL A 262 -8.57 -1.90 9.53
CA VAL A 262 -7.75 -2.90 8.83
C VAL A 262 -8.22 -4.31 9.16
N GLY A 263 -8.47 -4.61 10.45
CA GLY A 263 -8.99 -5.88 10.91
C GLY A 263 -7.95 -7.00 10.91
N GLN A 264 -6.68 -6.67 11.12
CA GLN A 264 -5.57 -7.61 11.28
C GLN A 264 -4.89 -7.38 12.64
N PRO A 265 -4.29 -8.40 13.25
CA PRO A 265 -3.65 -8.29 14.56
C PRO A 265 -2.68 -7.11 14.67
N ALA A 266 -2.75 -6.38 15.78
CA ALA A 266 -1.93 -5.20 16.04
C ALA A 266 -0.42 -5.49 15.96
N GLU A 267 0.01 -6.71 16.32
CA GLU A 267 1.41 -7.12 16.24
C GLU A 267 1.97 -7.04 14.82
N TRP A 268 1.19 -7.44 13.80
CA TRP A 268 1.61 -7.39 12.39
C TRP A 268 1.57 -5.97 11.84
N ILE A 269 0.61 -5.16 12.29
CA ILE A 269 0.53 -3.75 11.95
C ILE A 269 1.74 -2.99 12.53
N THR A 270 2.14 -3.32 13.75
CA THR A 270 3.27 -2.69 14.45
C THR A 270 4.59 -2.91 13.71
N THR A 271 4.80 -4.05 13.07
CA THR A 271 6.02 -4.30 12.28
C THR A 271 6.19 -3.26 11.19
N ALA A 272 5.12 -2.99 10.43
CA ALA A 272 5.13 -1.98 9.37
C ALA A 272 5.33 -0.55 9.91
N LEU A 273 4.61 -0.19 10.99
CA LEU A 273 4.68 1.14 11.62
C LEU A 273 6.06 1.43 12.24
N SER A 274 6.75 0.41 12.70
CA SER A 274 8.08 0.56 13.32
C SER A 274 9.22 0.51 12.29
N GLY A 275 8.97 -0.02 11.09
CA GLY A 275 10.02 -0.35 10.12
C GLY A 275 10.90 -1.52 10.54
N ARG A 276 10.46 -2.33 11.54
CA ARG A 276 11.14 -3.54 11.99
C ARG A 276 10.41 -4.76 11.44
N LEU A 277 10.80 -5.17 10.24
CA LEU A 277 10.11 -6.22 9.51
C LEU A 277 10.62 -7.61 9.86
N VAL A 278 9.73 -8.56 10.07
CA VAL A 278 10.04 -9.99 10.07
C VAL A 278 10.02 -10.43 8.61
N LEU A 279 11.18 -10.77 8.05
CA LEU A 279 11.33 -11.09 6.62
C LEU A 279 11.02 -12.56 6.32
N ARG A 280 11.26 -13.45 7.28
CA ARG A 280 10.96 -14.88 7.27
C ARG A 280 10.34 -15.27 8.62
N CYS A 281 9.37 -16.17 8.58
CA CYS A 281 8.70 -16.66 9.79
C CYS A 281 9.72 -17.15 10.84
N SER A 282 9.54 -16.72 12.07
CA SER A 282 10.40 -17.04 13.23
C SER A 282 11.80 -16.42 13.24
N ASP A 283 12.18 -15.61 12.22
CA ASP A 283 13.43 -14.87 12.26
C ASP A 283 13.29 -13.59 13.13
N ALA A 284 14.42 -13.08 13.60
CA ALA A 284 14.46 -11.79 14.28
C ALA A 284 14.08 -10.64 13.29
N PRO A 285 13.38 -9.60 13.77
CA PRO A 285 13.05 -8.46 12.94
C PRO A 285 14.30 -7.73 12.41
N VAL A 286 14.25 -7.30 11.16
CA VAL A 286 15.29 -6.52 10.48
C VAL A 286 14.82 -5.07 10.39
N ASP A 287 15.72 -4.13 10.68
CA ASP A 287 15.42 -2.70 10.53
C ASP A 287 15.43 -2.31 9.04
N VAL A 288 14.32 -1.76 8.59
CA VAL A 288 14.10 -1.19 7.25
C VAL A 288 13.67 0.27 7.43
N PRO A 289 14.63 1.20 7.54
CA PRO A 289 14.32 2.61 7.78
C PRO A 289 13.41 3.17 6.69
N ASP A 290 12.51 4.07 7.08
CA ASP A 290 11.59 4.75 6.16
C ASP A 290 10.66 3.79 5.39
N PHE A 291 10.42 2.59 5.93
CA PHE A 291 9.56 1.58 5.28
C PHE A 291 8.15 2.11 5.02
N LEU A 292 7.56 2.81 5.97
CA LEU A 292 6.25 3.47 5.85
C LEU A 292 6.30 4.82 6.54
N LEU A 293 5.96 5.89 5.81
CA LEU A 293 5.96 7.26 6.30
C LEU A 293 4.64 7.95 5.94
N PHE A 294 4.07 8.72 6.89
CA PHE A 294 2.82 9.44 6.71
C PHE A 294 3.00 10.97 6.61
N HIS A 295 3.86 11.55 7.44
CA HIS A 295 4.08 12.99 7.52
C HIS A 295 5.52 13.38 7.23
N ARG A 296 6.50 12.72 7.87
CA ARG A 296 7.91 13.04 7.67
C ARG A 296 8.30 12.86 6.22
N GLU A 297 8.58 13.97 5.52
CA GLU A 297 8.93 14.00 4.09
C GLU A 297 7.88 13.36 3.15
N ALA A 298 6.79 12.81 3.72
CA ALA A 298 5.70 12.22 2.97
C ALA A 298 4.58 13.22 2.71
N SER A 299 4.14 13.91 3.77
CA SER A 299 3.14 14.95 3.65
C SER A 299 3.81 16.22 3.12
N GLY A 300 3.66 16.49 1.96
CA GLY A 300 3.86 17.77 1.34
C GLY A 300 2.76 17.91 0.34
N PHE A 301 2.23 19.11 0.23
CA PHE A 301 1.43 19.42 -0.94
C PHE A 301 2.23 18.95 -2.15
N PRO A 302 1.59 18.31 -3.14
CA PRO A 302 2.24 18.13 -4.41
C PRO A 302 2.69 19.52 -4.84
N TRP A 303 4.01 19.66 -5.07
CA TRP A 303 4.65 20.85 -5.57
C TRP A 303 3.96 21.37 -6.84
#